data_5630ad0056ef5e5cf692eccf375a69f9
#
_entry.id   5630ad0056ef5e5cf692eccf375a69f9
#
_cell.length_a   1.000
_cell.length_b   1.000
_cell.length_c   1.000
_cell.angle_alpha   90.00
_cell.angle_beta   90.00
_cell.angle_gamma   90.00
#
_symmetry.space_group_name_H-M   'P 1'
#
loop_
_entity.id
_entity.type
_entity.pdbx_description
1 polymer ?
#
loop_
_entity_poly.entity_id
_entity_poly.type
_entity_poly.pdbx_seq_one_letter_code
_entity_poly.pdbx_strand_id
1 'polypeptide(L)'
;MREDFALIPVIDLKDGGVVHARAGKRADYRPLETPFGLADDPVAIARALLAVTDSPILYVADLDAIAGTGHHFDLCRELDSAFHAVTLWVDAGFSNVTDCAFWLPLGATLVIASESLATLGAWKDIHASFGRSVVLSLDFEGESLRGEGALLADPSFWPDRVIAIDLGRVGTGAGPDLDRLRSVIALAGDRAIFAAGGIRDIRDIEQAAAAGASGVLLATALHSGAVTQNEIAVLQQEQRSQS
;
A
#
# COMPACT_ATOMS: atom_id res chain seq x y z
N MET A 1 -5.92 -18.92 5.67
CA MET A 1 -5.12 -17.69 5.68
C MET A 1 -4.11 -17.83 6.80
N ARG A 2 -2.93 -17.21 6.72
CA ARG A 2 -1.94 -17.25 7.81
C ARG A 2 -2.44 -16.41 8.99
N GLU A 3 -2.05 -16.75 10.22
CA GLU A 3 -2.46 -16.05 11.45
C GLU A 3 -2.10 -14.55 11.44
N ASP A 4 -1.09 -14.18 10.64
CA ASP A 4 -0.54 -12.82 10.50
C ASP A 4 -0.96 -12.10 9.20
N PHE A 5 -2.09 -12.48 8.58
CA PHE A 5 -2.52 -11.84 7.34
C PHE A 5 -2.93 -10.38 7.58
N ALA A 6 -2.23 -9.43 6.96
CA ALA A 6 -2.41 -8.01 7.20
C ALA A 6 -3.52 -7.40 6.32
N LEU A 7 -4.43 -6.66 6.93
CA LEU A 7 -5.41 -5.80 6.26
C LEU A 7 -4.96 -4.34 6.39
N ILE A 8 -4.26 -3.83 5.39
CA ILE A 8 -3.59 -2.53 5.45
C ILE A 8 -4.50 -1.45 4.84
N PRO A 9 -5.08 -0.54 5.65
CA PRO A 9 -5.84 0.57 5.12
C PRO A 9 -4.93 1.57 4.41
N VAL A 10 -5.47 2.21 3.36
CA VAL A 10 -4.77 3.15 2.50
C VAL A 10 -5.45 4.51 2.55
N ILE A 11 -4.64 5.57 2.65
CA ILE A 11 -5.06 6.94 2.36
C ILE A 11 -4.17 7.54 1.27
N ASP A 12 -4.81 8.20 0.30
CA ASP A 12 -4.14 8.92 -0.78
C ASP A 12 -4.24 10.42 -0.49
N LEU A 13 -3.10 11.08 -0.24
CA LEU A 13 -3.04 12.51 0.09
C LEU A 13 -2.76 13.34 -1.16
N LYS A 14 -3.58 14.38 -1.36
CA LYS A 14 -3.38 15.37 -2.42
C LYS A 14 -3.98 16.71 -2.00
N ASP A 15 -3.28 17.81 -2.29
CA ASP A 15 -3.73 19.17 -1.98
C ASP A 15 -4.17 19.35 -0.50
N GLY A 16 -3.51 18.64 0.43
CA GLY A 16 -3.79 18.68 1.87
C GLY A 16 -4.95 17.82 2.35
N GLY A 17 -5.63 17.08 1.50
CA GLY A 17 -6.77 16.24 1.82
C GLY A 17 -6.63 14.80 1.33
N VAL A 18 -7.60 13.96 1.70
CA VAL A 18 -7.70 12.58 1.20
C VAL A 18 -8.50 12.56 -0.09
N VAL A 19 -7.98 11.86 -1.10
CA VAL A 19 -8.62 11.75 -2.41
C VAL A 19 -8.94 10.30 -2.75
N HIS A 20 -9.83 10.11 -3.71
CA HIS A 20 -10.12 8.79 -4.27
C HIS A 20 -9.22 8.53 -5.48
N ALA A 21 -8.23 7.64 -5.31
CA ALA A 21 -7.37 7.20 -6.40
C ALA A 21 -8.15 6.35 -7.42
N ARG A 22 -7.90 6.57 -8.72
CA ARG A 22 -8.58 5.82 -9.79
C ARG A 22 -7.66 5.56 -10.96
N ALA A 23 -7.36 4.26 -11.21
CA ALA A 23 -6.63 3.76 -12.38
C ALA A 23 -5.34 4.52 -12.72
N GLY A 24 -4.60 5.01 -11.71
CA GLY A 24 -3.37 5.77 -11.92
C GLY A 24 -3.54 7.15 -12.57
N LYS A 25 -4.79 7.56 -12.89
CA LYS A 25 -5.08 8.83 -13.57
C LYS A 25 -5.16 9.99 -12.57
N ARG A 26 -4.01 10.40 -12.01
CA ARG A 26 -3.90 11.40 -10.92
C ARG A 26 -4.60 12.73 -11.19
N ALA A 27 -4.78 13.13 -12.47
CA ALA A 27 -5.52 14.33 -12.87
C ALA A 27 -7.03 14.23 -12.61
N ASP A 28 -7.58 13.02 -12.54
CA ASP A 28 -9.02 12.77 -12.36
C ASP A 28 -9.40 12.53 -10.89
N TYR A 29 -8.43 12.57 -9.96
CA TYR A 29 -8.69 12.30 -8.55
C TYR A 29 -9.54 13.40 -7.94
N ARG A 30 -10.53 13.01 -7.15
CA ARG A 30 -11.50 13.89 -6.49
C ARG A 30 -11.34 13.77 -4.98
N PRO A 31 -11.73 14.80 -4.21
CA PRO A 31 -11.87 14.66 -2.76
C PRO A 31 -12.68 13.42 -2.42
N LEU A 32 -12.23 12.69 -1.39
CA LEU A 32 -12.85 11.44 -0.99
C LEU A 32 -14.26 11.68 -0.43
N GLU A 33 -15.22 10.93 -0.96
CA GLU A 33 -16.55 10.80 -0.34
C GLU A 33 -16.58 9.50 0.46
N THR A 34 -16.72 9.60 1.78
CA THR A 34 -16.67 8.47 2.70
C THR A 34 -17.55 8.72 3.91
N PRO A 35 -18.14 7.66 4.53
CA PRO A 35 -18.89 7.83 5.79
C PRO A 35 -17.97 8.10 6.99
N PHE A 36 -16.66 8.06 6.83
CA PHE A 36 -15.68 8.11 7.93
C PHE A 36 -15.25 9.53 8.30
N GLY A 37 -15.64 10.56 7.56
CA GLY A 37 -15.26 11.93 7.86
C GLY A 37 -15.22 12.82 6.63
N LEU A 38 -14.68 14.01 6.81
CA LEU A 38 -14.47 14.96 5.71
C LEU A 38 -13.12 14.68 5.07
N ALA A 39 -13.02 14.87 3.76
CA ALA A 39 -11.78 14.64 3.00
C ALA A 39 -10.61 15.54 3.47
N ASP A 40 -10.89 16.66 4.08
CA ASP A 40 -9.91 17.59 4.66
C ASP A 40 -9.51 17.27 6.12
N ASP A 41 -9.96 16.12 6.66
CA ASP A 41 -9.53 15.59 7.96
C ASP A 41 -8.91 14.18 7.82
N PRO A 42 -7.68 14.07 7.31
CA PRO A 42 -7.00 12.80 7.12
C PRO A 42 -6.81 12.00 8.42
N VAL A 43 -6.67 12.67 9.56
CA VAL A 43 -6.51 12.00 10.87
C VAL A 43 -7.81 11.32 11.30
N ALA A 44 -8.96 11.96 11.12
CA ALA A 44 -10.25 11.34 11.40
C ALA A 44 -10.52 10.13 10.49
N ILE A 45 -10.23 10.26 9.18
CA ILE A 45 -10.36 9.18 8.23
C ILE A 45 -9.44 8.01 8.61
N ALA A 46 -8.16 8.26 8.85
CA ALA A 46 -7.21 7.22 9.25
C ALA A 46 -7.65 6.49 10.53
N ARG A 47 -8.14 7.24 11.53
CA ARG A 47 -8.68 6.68 12.78
C ARG A 47 -9.83 5.71 12.53
N ALA A 48 -10.77 6.10 11.68
CA ALA A 48 -11.92 5.26 11.35
C ALA A 48 -11.51 4.01 10.59
N LEU A 49 -10.59 4.12 9.61
CA LEU A 49 -10.08 2.98 8.86
C LEU A 49 -9.32 1.99 9.75
N LEU A 50 -8.48 2.49 10.64
CA LEU A 50 -7.74 1.68 11.62
C LEU A 50 -8.69 0.99 12.61
N ALA A 51 -9.76 1.65 13.03
CA ALA A 51 -10.79 1.04 13.87
C ALA A 51 -11.54 -0.10 13.17
N VAL A 52 -11.71 -0.02 11.84
CA VAL A 52 -12.36 -1.08 11.04
C VAL A 52 -11.42 -2.28 10.84
N THR A 53 -10.12 -2.03 10.57
CA THR A 53 -9.17 -3.07 10.15
C THR A 53 -8.39 -3.68 11.31
N ASP A 54 -8.31 -3.00 12.46
CA ASP A 54 -7.39 -3.31 13.58
C ASP A 54 -5.94 -3.51 13.09
N SER A 55 -5.53 -2.73 12.10
CA SER A 55 -4.24 -2.87 11.45
C SER A 55 -3.12 -2.19 12.23
N PRO A 56 -1.96 -2.82 12.41
CA PRO A 56 -0.77 -2.16 12.93
C PRO A 56 -0.04 -1.32 11.88
N ILE A 57 -0.58 -1.22 10.67
CA ILE A 57 0.02 -0.53 9.54
C ILE A 57 -1.03 0.39 8.90
N LEU A 58 -0.61 1.61 8.54
CA LEU A 58 -1.36 2.53 7.69
C LEU A 58 -0.51 2.88 6.47
N TYR A 59 -1.01 2.61 5.28
CA TYR A 59 -0.35 3.04 4.05
C TYR A 59 -0.79 4.46 3.68
N VAL A 60 0.20 5.30 3.38
CA VAL A 60 -0.01 6.70 2.98
C VAL A 60 0.67 6.93 1.63
N ALA A 61 -0.09 7.23 0.58
CA ALA A 61 0.45 7.73 -0.67
C ALA A 61 0.43 9.26 -0.66
N ASP A 62 1.60 9.89 -0.68
CA ASP A 62 1.73 11.34 -0.86
C ASP A 62 1.80 11.67 -2.35
N LEU A 63 0.64 11.91 -2.94
CA LEU A 63 0.51 12.11 -4.39
C LEU A 63 1.16 13.41 -4.88
N ASP A 64 1.27 14.42 -4.04
CA ASP A 64 1.95 15.66 -4.39
C ASP A 64 3.46 15.44 -4.41
N ALA A 65 4.00 14.66 -3.45
CA ALA A 65 5.41 14.27 -3.46
C ALA A 65 5.74 13.36 -4.67
N ILE A 66 4.90 12.38 -4.95
CA ILE A 66 5.03 11.51 -6.14
C ILE A 66 5.00 12.31 -7.44
N ALA A 67 4.19 13.39 -7.49
CA ALA A 67 4.10 14.28 -8.66
C ALA A 67 5.21 15.34 -8.71
N GLY A 68 6.00 15.50 -7.65
CA GLY A 68 7.01 16.56 -7.53
C GLY A 68 6.43 17.98 -7.38
N THR A 69 5.20 18.11 -6.89
CA THR A 69 4.49 19.39 -6.73
C THR A 69 4.48 19.91 -5.30
N GLY A 70 4.95 19.11 -4.34
CA GLY A 70 5.00 19.44 -2.93
C GLY A 70 5.18 18.17 -2.09
N HIS A 71 4.86 18.21 -0.80
CA HIS A 71 4.82 17.03 0.06
C HIS A 71 3.95 17.28 1.30
N HIS A 72 3.44 16.19 1.89
CA HIS A 72 2.62 16.23 3.11
C HIS A 72 3.39 15.68 4.34
N PHE A 73 4.69 15.96 4.45
CA PHE A 73 5.52 15.46 5.55
C PHE A 73 4.97 15.83 6.94
N ASP A 74 4.51 17.09 7.11
CA ASP A 74 3.95 17.53 8.40
C ASP A 74 2.65 16.80 8.74
N LEU A 75 1.82 16.50 7.75
CA LEU A 75 0.60 15.72 7.93
C LEU A 75 0.93 14.25 8.26
N CYS A 76 1.92 13.65 7.61
CA CYS A 76 2.40 12.31 7.98
C CYS A 76 2.93 12.28 9.42
N ARG A 77 3.61 13.34 9.87
CA ARG A 77 4.07 13.48 11.26
C ARG A 77 2.89 13.61 12.24
N GLU A 78 1.82 14.29 11.85
CA GLU A 78 0.59 14.37 12.64
C GLU A 78 -0.08 12.99 12.76
N LEU A 79 -0.17 12.23 11.67
CA LEU A 79 -0.67 10.85 11.66
C LEU A 79 0.17 9.93 12.57
N ASP A 80 1.50 9.97 12.47
CA ASP A 80 2.41 9.21 13.33
C ASP A 80 2.19 9.55 14.82
N SER A 81 2.07 10.85 15.13
CA SER A 81 1.80 11.33 16.48
C SER A 81 0.42 10.93 17.01
N ALA A 82 -0.58 10.81 16.13
CA ALA A 82 -1.93 10.41 16.50
C ALA A 82 -2.07 8.90 16.73
N PHE A 83 -1.18 8.08 16.12
CA PHE A 83 -1.29 6.61 16.10
C PHE A 83 0.01 5.91 16.47
N HIS A 84 0.57 6.15 17.65
CA HIS A 84 1.88 5.65 18.10
C HIS A 84 2.10 4.13 18.02
N ALA A 85 1.03 3.32 17.98
CA ALA A 85 1.10 1.86 17.85
C ALA A 85 1.03 1.40 16.37
N VAL A 86 0.88 2.32 15.44
CA VAL A 86 0.72 2.04 14.01
C VAL A 86 1.98 2.46 13.27
N THR A 87 2.50 1.59 12.42
CA THR A 87 3.62 1.92 11.54
C THR A 87 3.08 2.53 10.24
N LEU A 88 3.53 3.73 9.92
CA LEU A 88 3.24 4.32 8.61
C LEU A 88 4.08 3.67 7.51
N TRP A 89 3.46 3.22 6.44
CA TRP A 89 4.11 2.89 5.18
C TRP A 89 3.87 4.05 4.22
N VAL A 90 4.92 4.82 3.93
CA VAL A 90 4.80 6.05 3.14
C VAL A 90 5.39 5.86 1.76
N ASP A 91 4.58 6.11 0.73
CA ASP A 91 5.01 6.29 -0.65
C ASP A 91 4.97 7.79 -1.00
N ALA A 92 6.13 8.35 -1.23
CA ALA A 92 6.30 9.76 -1.61
C ALA A 92 7.17 9.91 -2.87
N GLY A 93 7.16 8.87 -3.74
CA GLY A 93 7.89 8.91 -5.02
C GLY A 93 9.41 8.85 -4.86
N PHE A 94 9.90 8.10 -3.90
CA PHE A 94 11.33 7.98 -3.61
C PHE A 94 12.11 7.43 -4.80
N SER A 95 13.09 8.17 -5.27
CA SER A 95 13.91 7.81 -6.43
C SER A 95 15.40 7.62 -6.09
N ASN A 96 15.86 8.09 -4.93
CA ASN A 96 17.25 8.03 -4.48
C ASN A 96 17.38 8.15 -2.96
N VAL A 97 18.59 7.93 -2.44
CA VAL A 97 18.91 7.96 -1.00
C VAL A 97 18.60 9.32 -0.36
N THR A 98 18.79 10.43 -1.09
CA THR A 98 18.55 11.79 -0.55
C THR A 98 17.06 12.02 -0.31
N ASP A 99 16.20 11.61 -1.23
CA ASP A 99 14.75 11.70 -1.06
C ASP A 99 14.31 10.91 0.18
N CYS A 100 14.79 9.66 0.30
CA CYS A 100 14.50 8.82 1.46
C CYS A 100 15.00 9.45 2.77
N ALA A 101 16.20 10.01 2.78
CA ALA A 101 16.81 10.59 3.98
C ALA A 101 16.00 11.76 4.55
N PHE A 102 15.30 12.53 3.72
CA PHE A 102 14.41 13.60 4.16
C PHE A 102 13.28 13.10 5.06
N TRP A 103 12.79 11.85 4.82
CA TRP A 103 11.67 11.26 5.54
C TRP A 103 12.08 10.43 6.77
N LEU A 104 13.39 10.21 7.01
CA LEU A 104 13.89 9.43 8.16
C LEU A 104 13.38 9.92 9.52
N PRO A 105 13.27 11.25 9.79
CA PRO A 105 12.80 11.72 11.09
C PRO A 105 11.37 11.29 11.45
N LEU A 106 10.59 10.84 10.45
CA LEU A 106 9.24 10.33 10.67
C LEU A 106 9.23 8.93 11.32
N GLY A 107 10.33 8.15 11.19
CA GLY A 107 10.35 6.76 11.68
C GLY A 107 9.50 5.79 10.85
N ALA A 108 8.92 6.25 9.74
CA ALA A 108 8.08 5.44 8.86
C ALA A 108 8.88 4.37 8.09
N THR A 109 8.19 3.35 7.63
CA THR A 109 8.67 2.46 6.57
C THR A 109 8.44 3.15 5.22
N LEU A 110 9.49 3.26 4.41
CA LEU A 110 9.43 3.91 3.10
C LEU A 110 9.02 2.89 2.03
N VAL A 111 7.99 3.21 1.25
CA VAL A 111 7.60 2.39 0.10
C VAL A 111 8.29 2.93 -1.14
N ILE A 112 9.11 2.08 -1.74
CA ILE A 112 9.88 2.40 -2.95
C ILE A 112 9.15 1.79 -4.14
N ALA A 113 8.48 2.63 -4.90
CA ALA A 113 7.71 2.25 -6.08
C ALA A 113 8.65 2.00 -7.27
N SER A 114 8.46 0.88 -7.97
CA SER A 114 9.27 0.56 -9.16
C SER A 114 9.14 1.63 -10.23
N GLU A 115 7.97 2.28 -10.36
CA GLU A 115 7.75 3.38 -11.30
C GLU A 115 8.58 4.63 -11.00
N SER A 116 9.01 4.83 -9.75
CA SER A 116 9.83 5.97 -9.33
C SER A 116 11.33 5.73 -9.51
N LEU A 117 11.74 4.48 -9.73
CA LEU A 117 13.14 4.08 -9.87
C LEU A 117 13.61 4.16 -11.32
N ALA A 118 14.60 5.00 -11.59
CA ALA A 118 15.20 5.11 -12.92
C ALA A 118 16.20 3.97 -13.22
N THR A 119 16.82 3.38 -12.20
CA THR A 119 17.87 2.35 -12.35
C THR A 119 17.89 1.38 -11.18
N LEU A 120 18.35 0.15 -11.44
CA LEU A 120 18.63 -0.83 -10.39
C LEU A 120 19.70 -0.35 -9.40
N GLY A 121 20.64 0.51 -9.84
CA GLY A 121 21.63 1.14 -8.95
C GLY A 121 20.98 1.97 -7.86
N ALA A 122 20.02 2.83 -8.21
CA ALA A 122 19.29 3.65 -7.25
C ALA A 122 18.57 2.77 -6.20
N TRP A 123 17.92 1.68 -6.63
CA TRP A 123 17.32 0.71 -5.72
C TRP A 123 18.35 0.10 -4.75
N LYS A 124 19.48 -0.38 -5.27
CA LYS A 124 20.56 -0.99 -4.46
C LYS A 124 21.10 -0.02 -3.41
N ASP A 125 21.29 1.24 -3.77
CA ASP A 125 21.78 2.27 -2.85
C ASP A 125 20.76 2.56 -1.75
N ILE A 126 19.47 2.67 -2.09
CA ILE A 126 18.38 2.83 -1.13
C ILE A 126 18.30 1.61 -0.19
N HIS A 127 18.26 0.40 -0.74
CA HIS A 127 18.13 -0.82 0.06
C HIS A 127 19.36 -1.03 0.98
N ALA A 128 20.57 -0.74 0.51
CA ALA A 128 21.78 -0.79 1.32
C ALA A 128 21.77 0.23 2.47
N SER A 129 21.18 1.42 2.24
CA SER A 129 21.14 2.51 3.22
C SER A 129 20.05 2.30 4.29
N PHE A 130 18.89 1.76 3.91
CA PHE A 130 17.69 1.74 4.76
C PHE A 130 17.24 0.32 5.17
N GLY A 131 17.74 -0.73 4.50
CA GLY A 131 17.53 -2.14 4.87
C GLY A 131 16.06 -2.50 5.10
N ARG A 132 15.73 -2.90 6.35
CA ARG A 132 14.35 -3.29 6.74
C ARG A 132 13.34 -2.15 6.83
N SER A 133 13.80 -0.91 6.75
CA SER A 133 12.93 0.27 6.76
C SER A 133 12.31 0.57 5.40
N VAL A 134 12.51 -0.32 4.40
CA VAL A 134 11.89 -0.18 3.08
C VAL A 134 10.98 -1.36 2.74
N VAL A 135 9.99 -1.07 1.92
CA VAL A 135 9.12 -2.00 1.19
C VAL A 135 9.27 -1.70 -0.30
N LEU A 136 9.43 -2.70 -1.13
CA LEU A 136 9.41 -2.53 -2.58
C LEU A 136 7.99 -2.63 -3.09
N SER A 137 7.52 -1.67 -3.91
CA SER A 137 6.29 -1.81 -4.67
C SER A 137 6.62 -2.15 -6.12
N LEU A 138 6.09 -3.27 -6.59
CA LEU A 138 6.11 -3.67 -7.99
C LEU A 138 4.83 -3.16 -8.65
N ASP A 139 4.96 -2.10 -9.45
CA ASP A 139 3.85 -1.37 -10.00
C ASP A 139 3.55 -1.86 -11.41
N PHE A 140 2.42 -2.54 -11.59
CA PHE A 140 2.01 -3.09 -12.87
C PHE A 140 0.95 -2.22 -13.55
N GLU A 141 1.05 -2.12 -14.87
CA GLU A 141 0.01 -1.58 -15.74
C GLU A 141 -0.22 -2.55 -16.90
N GLY A 142 -1.37 -3.21 -16.90
CA GLY A 142 -1.61 -4.34 -17.79
C GLY A 142 -0.57 -5.45 -17.57
N GLU A 143 0.06 -5.92 -18.64
CA GLU A 143 1.06 -7.00 -18.57
C GLU A 143 2.47 -6.54 -18.14
N SER A 144 2.71 -5.25 -18.04
CA SER A 144 4.05 -4.70 -17.89
C SER A 144 4.29 -4.16 -16.48
N LEU A 145 5.51 -4.39 -15.94
CA LEU A 145 6.03 -3.65 -14.80
C LEU A 145 6.39 -2.23 -15.25
N ARG A 146 5.99 -1.23 -14.49
CA ARG A 146 6.43 0.16 -14.69
C ARG A 146 7.79 0.37 -14.00
N GLY A 147 8.67 1.13 -14.66
CA GLY A 147 9.98 1.48 -14.14
C GLY A 147 11.05 0.42 -14.39
N GLU A 148 11.87 0.10 -13.38
CA GLU A 148 13.07 -0.74 -13.53
C GLU A 148 12.75 -2.23 -13.67
N GLY A 149 12.76 -2.72 -14.90
CA GLY A 149 12.40 -4.11 -15.22
C GLY A 149 13.30 -5.18 -14.63
N ALA A 150 14.55 -4.86 -14.27
CA ALA A 150 15.46 -5.79 -13.64
C ALA A 150 14.97 -6.25 -12.27
N LEU A 151 14.12 -5.46 -11.60
CA LEU A 151 13.49 -5.84 -10.33
C LEU A 151 12.59 -7.07 -10.47
N LEU A 152 11.86 -7.19 -11.57
CA LEU A 152 11.01 -8.36 -11.81
C LEU A 152 11.84 -9.55 -12.36
N ALA A 153 12.88 -9.26 -13.15
CA ALA A 153 13.72 -10.28 -13.78
C ALA A 153 14.60 -11.02 -12.76
N ASP A 154 14.99 -10.37 -11.66
CA ASP A 154 15.84 -10.99 -10.62
C ASP A 154 15.29 -10.68 -9.20
N PRO A 155 14.49 -11.60 -8.65
CA PRO A 155 13.92 -11.46 -7.30
C PRO A 155 14.96 -11.44 -6.16
N SER A 156 16.24 -11.75 -6.44
CA SER A 156 17.29 -11.64 -5.43
C SER A 156 17.47 -10.20 -4.90
N PHE A 157 17.03 -9.22 -5.68
CA PHE A 157 17.04 -7.81 -5.28
C PHE A 157 15.87 -7.40 -4.38
N TRP A 158 14.86 -8.26 -4.18
CA TRP A 158 13.70 -7.90 -3.38
C TRP A 158 14.03 -7.88 -1.88
N PRO A 159 13.48 -6.94 -1.12
CA PRO A 159 13.54 -6.90 0.35
C PRO A 159 12.60 -7.96 0.95
N ASP A 160 12.55 -8.04 2.28
CA ASP A 160 11.66 -8.96 3.00
C ASP A 160 10.16 -8.75 2.70
N ARG A 161 9.78 -7.54 2.29
CA ARG A 161 8.39 -7.12 2.07
C ARG A 161 8.23 -6.49 0.70
N VAL A 162 7.27 -6.99 -0.08
CA VAL A 162 7.00 -6.54 -1.45
C VAL A 162 5.49 -6.35 -1.65
N ILE A 163 5.10 -5.23 -2.22
CA ILE A 163 3.74 -4.97 -2.69
C ILE A 163 3.68 -5.33 -4.18
N ALA A 164 2.66 -6.07 -4.58
CA ALA A 164 2.30 -6.28 -5.98
C ALA A 164 1.02 -5.49 -6.26
N ILE A 165 1.14 -4.36 -6.95
CA ILE A 165 0.02 -3.48 -7.25
C ILE A 165 -0.30 -3.47 -8.74
N ASP A 166 -1.59 -3.63 -9.10
CA ASP A 166 -2.09 -3.34 -10.44
C ASP A 166 -2.72 -1.94 -10.46
N LEU A 167 -1.98 -0.98 -10.99
CA LEU A 167 -2.38 0.42 -11.05
C LEU A 167 -3.66 0.61 -11.89
N GLY A 168 -3.83 -0.19 -12.95
CA GLY A 168 -5.01 -0.14 -13.81
C GLY A 168 -6.30 -0.57 -13.11
N ARG A 169 -6.20 -1.33 -12.00
CA ARG A 169 -7.35 -1.83 -11.24
C ARG A 169 -7.69 -0.98 -10.02
N VAL A 170 -6.79 -0.10 -9.59
CA VAL A 170 -7.02 0.78 -8.43
C VAL A 170 -8.30 1.60 -8.62
N GLY A 171 -9.23 1.52 -7.68
CA GLY A 171 -10.48 2.30 -7.68
C GLY A 171 -11.45 2.00 -8.82
N THR A 172 -11.26 0.92 -9.60
CA THR A 172 -12.10 0.60 -10.77
C THR A 172 -13.19 -0.43 -10.48
N GLY A 173 -13.09 -1.18 -9.38
CA GLY A 173 -13.99 -2.29 -9.09
C GLY A 173 -13.81 -3.52 -10.00
N ALA A 174 -12.66 -3.65 -10.67
CA ALA A 174 -12.38 -4.78 -11.58
C ALA A 174 -12.03 -6.10 -10.86
N GLY A 175 -11.80 -6.06 -9.56
CA GLY A 175 -11.25 -7.19 -8.79
C GLY A 175 -9.72 -7.24 -8.87
N PRO A 176 -9.05 -7.96 -7.94
CA PRO A 176 -7.59 -8.12 -7.94
C PRO A 176 -7.12 -8.97 -9.12
N ASP A 177 -5.88 -8.75 -9.57
CA ASP A 177 -5.22 -9.63 -10.53
C ASP A 177 -4.57 -10.82 -9.80
N LEU A 178 -5.34 -11.88 -9.59
CA LEU A 178 -4.87 -13.06 -8.86
C LEU A 178 -3.80 -13.86 -9.61
N ASP A 179 -3.80 -13.83 -10.94
CA ASP A 179 -2.80 -14.55 -11.73
C ASP A 179 -1.44 -13.84 -11.65
N ARG A 180 -1.44 -12.51 -11.72
CA ARG A 180 -0.28 -11.69 -11.44
C ARG A 180 0.24 -11.92 -10.02
N LEU A 181 -0.66 -11.85 -9.05
CA LEU A 181 -0.31 -12.09 -7.65
C LEU A 181 0.38 -13.45 -7.45
N ARG A 182 -0.18 -14.53 -8.00
CA ARG A 182 0.41 -15.87 -7.94
C ARG A 182 1.80 -15.90 -8.60
N SER A 183 1.95 -15.24 -9.75
CA SER A 183 3.23 -15.15 -10.46
C SER A 183 4.31 -14.46 -9.61
N VAL A 184 3.97 -13.35 -8.94
CA VAL A 184 4.89 -12.65 -8.04
C VAL A 184 5.21 -13.51 -6.81
N ILE A 185 4.22 -14.16 -6.21
CA ILE A 185 4.42 -15.04 -5.05
C ILE A 185 5.33 -16.22 -5.40
N ALA A 186 5.20 -16.80 -6.59
CA ALA A 186 6.05 -17.90 -7.05
C ALA A 186 7.54 -17.51 -7.14
N LEU A 187 7.84 -16.23 -7.32
CA LEU A 187 9.20 -15.68 -7.37
C LEU A 187 9.72 -15.25 -5.99
N ALA A 188 8.83 -15.08 -5.01
CA ALA A 188 9.14 -14.39 -3.76
C ALA A 188 10.02 -15.17 -2.78
N GLY A 189 10.04 -16.51 -2.86
CA GLY A 189 10.66 -17.35 -1.81
C GLY A 189 9.95 -17.12 -0.47
N ASP A 190 10.71 -16.78 0.58
CA ASP A 190 10.18 -16.56 1.93
C ASP A 190 9.69 -15.12 2.20
N ARG A 191 9.69 -14.27 1.18
CA ARG A 191 9.30 -12.85 1.33
C ARG A 191 7.80 -12.69 1.48
N ALA A 192 7.41 -11.68 2.24
CA ALA A 192 6.01 -11.31 2.43
C ALA A 192 5.52 -10.50 1.21
N ILE A 193 4.49 -11.02 0.53
CA ILE A 193 3.88 -10.35 -0.63
C ILE A 193 2.51 -9.79 -0.22
N PHE A 194 2.31 -8.51 -0.49
CA PHE A 194 1.06 -7.78 -0.22
C PHE A 194 0.39 -7.44 -1.54
N ALA A 195 -0.89 -7.79 -1.67
CA ALA A 195 -1.65 -7.50 -2.88
C ALA A 195 -2.28 -6.10 -2.80
N ALA A 196 -2.23 -5.34 -3.90
CA ALA A 196 -2.86 -4.04 -4.01
C ALA A 196 -3.53 -3.84 -5.38
N GLY A 197 -4.59 -3.02 -5.39
CA GLY A 197 -5.38 -2.72 -6.57
C GLY A 197 -6.53 -3.69 -6.82
N GLY A 198 -7.74 -3.13 -6.89
CA GLY A 198 -8.94 -3.85 -7.30
C GLY A 198 -9.71 -4.62 -6.23
N ILE A 199 -9.22 -4.73 -4.99
CA ILE A 199 -9.96 -5.40 -3.91
C ILE A 199 -11.32 -4.73 -3.70
N ARG A 200 -12.41 -5.50 -3.80
CA ARG A 200 -13.80 -5.01 -3.76
C ARG A 200 -14.52 -5.34 -2.47
N ASP A 201 -14.31 -6.54 -1.97
CA ASP A 201 -15.06 -7.12 -0.87
C ASP A 201 -14.23 -8.18 -0.12
N ILE A 202 -14.85 -8.81 0.87
CA ILE A 202 -14.23 -9.84 1.70
C ILE A 202 -13.79 -11.08 0.90
N ARG A 203 -14.49 -11.41 -0.19
CA ARG A 203 -14.16 -12.57 -1.04
C ARG A 203 -12.86 -12.35 -1.81
N ASP A 204 -12.62 -11.13 -2.26
CA ASP A 204 -11.35 -10.78 -2.90
C ASP A 204 -10.18 -10.89 -1.91
N ILE A 205 -10.40 -10.53 -0.64
CA ILE A 205 -9.43 -10.71 0.45
C ILE A 205 -9.12 -12.20 0.66
N GLU A 206 -10.16 -13.04 0.75
CA GLU A 206 -10.02 -14.48 0.88
C GLU A 206 -9.25 -15.10 -0.30
N GLN A 207 -9.55 -14.66 -1.53
CA GLN A 207 -8.87 -15.13 -2.73
C GLN A 207 -7.40 -14.72 -2.75
N ALA A 208 -7.06 -13.49 -2.34
CA ALA A 208 -5.67 -13.04 -2.22
C ALA A 208 -4.92 -13.86 -1.16
N ALA A 209 -5.54 -14.13 -0.02
CA ALA A 209 -4.99 -14.98 1.03
C ALA A 209 -4.79 -16.44 0.54
N ALA A 210 -5.78 -17.02 -0.16
CA ALA A 210 -5.70 -18.34 -0.75
C ALA A 210 -4.63 -18.43 -1.85
N ALA A 211 -4.33 -17.33 -2.56
CA ALA A 211 -3.23 -17.24 -3.50
C ALA A 211 -1.84 -17.23 -2.81
N GLY A 212 -1.78 -17.01 -1.49
CA GLY A 212 -0.56 -17.01 -0.70
C GLY A 212 -0.03 -15.62 -0.33
N ALA A 213 -0.82 -14.56 -0.52
CA ALA A 213 -0.45 -13.22 -0.05
C ALA A 213 -0.28 -13.20 1.47
N SER A 214 0.57 -12.31 1.96
CA SER A 214 0.75 -12.02 3.39
C SER A 214 -0.18 -10.91 3.89
N GLY A 215 -0.87 -10.23 2.98
CA GLY A 215 -1.84 -9.19 3.28
C GLY A 215 -2.34 -8.49 2.03
N VAL A 216 -3.26 -7.56 2.23
CA VAL A 216 -3.83 -6.73 1.18
C VAL A 216 -3.85 -5.25 1.58
N LEU A 217 -3.70 -4.37 0.61
CA LEU A 217 -3.91 -2.94 0.74
C LEU A 217 -5.37 -2.63 0.37
N LEU A 218 -6.07 -1.90 1.24
CA LEU A 218 -7.51 -1.63 1.15
C LEU A 218 -7.78 -0.13 1.13
N ALA A 219 -8.34 0.37 0.05
CA ALA A 219 -8.81 1.75 -0.09
C ALA A 219 -10.32 1.76 -0.34
N THR A 220 -10.75 1.68 -1.59
CA THR A 220 -12.15 1.82 -2.03
C THR A 220 -13.11 0.89 -1.29
N ALA A 221 -12.74 -0.37 -1.03
CA ALA A 221 -13.58 -1.34 -0.35
C ALA A 221 -13.93 -0.92 1.09
N LEU A 222 -13.02 -0.25 1.80
CA LEU A 222 -13.28 0.31 3.12
C LEU A 222 -14.14 1.59 3.01
N HIS A 223 -13.74 2.53 2.17
CA HIS A 223 -14.43 3.81 2.02
C HIS A 223 -15.87 3.69 1.52
N SER A 224 -16.17 2.66 0.72
CA SER A 224 -17.53 2.36 0.25
C SER A 224 -18.37 1.57 1.26
N GLY A 225 -17.76 1.06 2.34
CA GLY A 225 -18.40 0.16 3.29
C GLY A 225 -18.64 -1.26 2.76
N ALA A 226 -18.01 -1.63 1.64
CA ALA A 226 -18.07 -2.98 1.09
C ALA A 226 -17.25 -4.00 1.89
N VAL A 227 -16.33 -3.54 2.73
CA VAL A 227 -15.63 -4.32 3.76
C VAL A 227 -15.89 -3.65 5.09
N THR A 228 -16.51 -4.37 6.01
CA THR A 228 -16.94 -3.89 7.33
C THR A 228 -16.15 -4.55 8.46
N GLN A 229 -16.13 -3.93 9.63
CA GLN A 229 -15.51 -4.49 10.82
C GLN A 229 -16.08 -5.87 11.18
N ASN A 230 -17.40 -6.07 11.01
CA ASN A 230 -18.03 -7.35 11.31
C ASN A 230 -17.56 -8.47 10.37
N GLU A 231 -17.43 -8.19 9.07
CA GLU A 231 -16.92 -9.17 8.10
C GLU A 231 -15.46 -9.51 8.36
N ILE A 232 -14.64 -8.52 8.71
CA ILE A 232 -13.24 -8.73 9.12
C ILE A 232 -13.16 -9.61 10.38
N ALA A 233 -13.99 -9.34 11.39
CA ALA A 233 -14.03 -10.14 12.61
C ALA A 233 -14.41 -11.61 12.35
N VAL A 234 -15.38 -11.84 11.46
CA VAL A 234 -15.78 -13.21 11.05
C VAL A 234 -14.61 -13.90 10.35
N LEU A 235 -13.98 -13.22 9.38
CA LEU A 235 -12.83 -13.74 8.65
C LEU A 235 -11.68 -14.15 9.58
N GLN A 236 -11.36 -13.33 10.59
CA GLN A 236 -10.31 -13.61 11.57
C GLN A 236 -10.67 -14.77 12.50
N GLN A 237 -11.96 -14.93 12.87
CA GLN A 237 -12.43 -16.06 13.70
C GLN A 237 -12.33 -17.39 12.96
N GLU A 238 -12.73 -17.42 11.69
CA GLU A 238 -12.64 -18.62 10.85
C GLU A 238 -11.18 -19.10 10.71
N GLN A 239 -10.23 -18.17 10.66
CA GLN A 239 -8.81 -18.48 10.59
C GLN A 239 -8.27 -19.14 11.87
N ARG A 240 -8.63 -18.59 13.04
CA ARG A 240 -8.24 -19.16 14.34
C ARG A 240 -8.83 -20.56 14.57
N SER A 241 -9.94 -20.87 13.92
CA SER A 241 -10.62 -22.17 14.04
C SER A 241 -10.01 -23.26 13.14
N GLN A 242 -9.17 -22.86 12.15
CA GLN A 242 -8.53 -23.78 11.19
C GLN A 242 -7.04 -24.02 11.48
N SER A 243 -6.47 -23.33 12.46
CA SER A 243 -5.09 -23.45 12.95
C SER A 243 -4.99 -24.37 14.15
#